data_dd297be00feb046f7dbc203dfcd4849e
#
_entry.id   dd297be00feb046f7dbc203dfcd4849e
#
_cell.length_a   1.000
_cell.length_b   1.000
_cell.length_c   1.000
_cell.angle_alpha   90.00
_cell.angle_beta   90.00
_cell.angle_gamma   90.00
#
_symmetry.space_group_name_H-M   'P 1'
#
loop_
_entity.id
_entity.type
_entity.pdbx_description
1 polymer ?
#
loop_
_entity_poly.entity_id
_entity_poly.type
_entity_poly.pdbx_seq_one_letter_code
_entity_poly.pdbx_strand_id
1 'polypeptide(L)'
;MRIISGKYKGRRISPPKNLPVRPTTDMSKEALFNVLNNHFNFSELKILELFAGTGSISYEFASRGCTPILCVDGDMGCVNFIKKTAKEFDFDITALKSDVFKFLEKHKGNYDIIFADPPYGMEQKEFEKIVELIFENELLDEEGILVVEHSKYTKLDQMSNFSFQKSYGGSVFSFFEFEIEEENDDEEFDSEEE
;
A
#
# COMPACT_ATOMS: atom_id res chain seq x y z
N MET A 1 8.76 3.04 -16.42
CA MET A 1 7.88 2.03 -15.77
C MET A 1 6.84 1.52 -16.75
N ARG A 2 6.30 0.36 -16.52
CA ARG A 2 5.27 -0.26 -17.37
C ARG A 2 4.08 -0.71 -16.50
N ILE A 3 2.87 -0.56 -17.01
CA ILE A 3 1.66 -1.13 -16.39
C ILE A 3 1.61 -2.63 -16.74
N ILE A 4 1.48 -3.48 -15.73
CA ILE A 4 1.60 -4.94 -15.86
C ILE A 4 0.28 -5.58 -16.27
N SER A 5 -0.84 -5.09 -15.71
CA SER A 5 -2.17 -5.69 -15.90
C SER A 5 -3.29 -4.64 -15.98
N GLY A 6 -4.53 -5.11 -16.18
CA GLY A 6 -5.72 -4.26 -16.23
C GLY A 6 -5.94 -3.55 -17.56
N LYS A 7 -6.78 -2.52 -17.54
CA LYS A 7 -7.25 -1.75 -18.71
C LYS A 7 -6.09 -1.19 -19.55
N TYR A 8 -4.99 -0.82 -18.93
CA TYR A 8 -3.85 -0.18 -19.59
C TYR A 8 -2.61 -1.07 -19.64
N LYS A 9 -2.78 -2.38 -19.57
CA LYS A 9 -1.68 -3.37 -19.65
C LYS A 9 -0.73 -3.07 -20.81
N GLY A 10 0.57 -3.08 -20.50
CA GLY A 10 1.67 -2.87 -21.48
C GLY A 10 2.00 -1.40 -21.76
N ARG A 11 1.18 -0.45 -21.29
CA ARG A 11 1.47 0.98 -21.46
C ARG A 11 2.72 1.36 -20.68
N ARG A 12 3.56 2.18 -21.30
CA ARG A 12 4.80 2.70 -20.71
C ARG A 12 4.57 4.14 -20.27
N ILE A 13 5.03 4.44 -19.06
CA ILE A 13 5.03 5.78 -18.47
C ILE A 13 6.50 6.14 -18.20
N SER A 14 6.94 7.28 -18.68
CA SER A 14 8.33 7.73 -18.58
C SER A 14 8.41 8.95 -17.67
N PRO A 15 8.81 8.78 -16.39
CA PRO A 15 9.01 9.91 -15.50
C PRO A 15 10.23 10.73 -15.92
N PRO A 16 10.24 12.03 -15.58
CA PRO A 16 11.42 12.87 -15.75
C PRO A 16 12.63 12.30 -14.98
N LYS A 17 13.82 12.38 -15.57
CA LYS A 17 15.06 11.83 -15.00
C LYS A 17 15.54 12.55 -13.73
N ASN A 18 15.05 13.74 -13.48
CA ASN A 18 15.44 14.59 -12.35
C ASN A 18 14.58 14.40 -11.09
N LEU A 19 13.62 13.46 -11.09
CA LEU A 19 12.87 13.15 -9.88
C LEU A 19 13.74 12.34 -8.91
N PRO A 20 13.69 12.66 -7.60
CA PRO A 20 14.53 12.02 -6.57
C PRO A 20 13.95 10.65 -6.14
N VAL A 21 13.71 9.76 -7.08
CA VAL A 21 13.02 8.49 -6.83
C VAL A 21 13.77 7.31 -7.44
N ARG A 22 13.68 6.17 -6.77
CA ARG A 22 14.10 4.89 -7.32
C ARG A 22 12.90 4.22 -8.00
N PRO A 23 13.02 3.80 -9.26
CA PRO A 23 11.92 3.10 -9.90
C PRO A 23 11.67 1.73 -9.25
N THR A 24 10.43 1.43 -8.91
CA THR A 24 10.01 0.06 -8.59
C THR A 24 10.17 -0.81 -9.83
N THR A 25 10.83 -1.96 -9.68
CA THR A 25 11.03 -2.86 -10.83
C THR A 25 9.71 -3.51 -11.23
N ASP A 26 9.57 -3.84 -12.52
CA ASP A 26 8.39 -4.56 -13.02
C ASP A 26 8.22 -5.90 -12.29
N MET A 27 9.32 -6.58 -11.97
CA MET A 27 9.31 -7.87 -11.25
C MET A 27 8.80 -7.73 -9.80
N SER A 28 9.29 -6.73 -9.04
CA SER A 28 8.82 -6.47 -7.67
C SER A 28 7.34 -6.11 -7.66
N LYS A 29 6.92 -5.27 -8.61
CA LYS A 29 5.52 -4.89 -8.77
C LYS A 29 4.62 -6.08 -9.11
N GLU A 30 5.02 -6.92 -10.06
CA GLU A 30 4.29 -8.12 -10.42
C GLU A 30 4.15 -9.09 -9.23
N ALA A 31 5.24 -9.29 -8.49
CA ALA A 31 5.24 -10.13 -7.29
C ALA A 31 4.29 -9.60 -6.20
N LEU A 32 4.31 -8.29 -5.91
CA LEU A 32 3.38 -7.65 -4.98
C LEU A 32 1.92 -7.88 -5.39
N PHE A 33 1.59 -7.58 -6.65
CA PHE A 33 0.21 -7.70 -7.14
C PHE A 33 -0.26 -9.15 -7.25
N ASN A 34 0.63 -10.13 -7.44
CA ASN A 34 0.29 -11.55 -7.37
C ASN A 34 -0.13 -11.95 -5.95
N VAL A 35 0.54 -11.43 -4.91
CA VAL A 35 0.11 -11.65 -3.52
C VAL A 35 -1.26 -11.02 -3.29
N LEU A 36 -1.42 -9.72 -3.59
CA LEU A 36 -2.66 -9.00 -3.36
C LEU A 36 -3.86 -9.59 -4.12
N ASN A 37 -3.63 -10.12 -5.32
CA ASN A 37 -4.69 -10.76 -6.14
C ASN A 37 -5.28 -12.04 -5.52
N ASN A 38 -4.57 -12.65 -4.56
CA ASN A 38 -5.09 -13.80 -3.81
C ASN A 38 -6.02 -13.38 -2.66
N HIS A 39 -5.95 -12.10 -2.24
CA HIS A 39 -6.71 -11.57 -1.11
C HIS A 39 -7.87 -10.65 -1.56
N PHE A 40 -7.72 -9.97 -2.69
CA PHE A 40 -8.64 -8.90 -3.11
C PHE A 40 -9.14 -9.06 -4.55
N ASN A 41 -10.41 -8.71 -4.74
CA ASN A 41 -10.90 -8.30 -6.05
C ASN A 41 -10.66 -6.79 -6.18
N PHE A 42 -9.83 -6.37 -7.12
CA PHE A 42 -9.39 -4.96 -7.23
C PHE A 42 -10.48 -3.96 -7.64
N SER A 43 -11.65 -4.43 -8.04
CA SER A 43 -12.74 -3.52 -8.42
C SER A 43 -13.20 -2.70 -7.22
N GLU A 44 -13.17 -1.37 -7.37
CA GLU A 44 -13.70 -0.41 -6.40
C GLU A 44 -12.97 -0.32 -5.05
N LEU A 45 -11.77 -0.89 -4.91
CA LEU A 45 -10.97 -0.76 -3.70
C LEU A 45 -10.42 0.66 -3.54
N LYS A 46 -10.49 1.17 -2.32
CA LYS A 46 -9.91 2.46 -1.91
C LYS A 46 -8.45 2.26 -1.53
N ILE A 47 -7.56 2.98 -2.20
CA ILE A 47 -6.11 2.82 -2.05
C ILE A 47 -5.49 4.09 -1.47
N LEU A 48 -4.57 3.91 -0.52
CA LEU A 48 -3.65 4.94 -0.07
C LEU A 48 -2.21 4.52 -0.38
N GLU A 49 -1.50 5.32 -1.18
CA GLU A 49 -0.07 5.15 -1.41
C GLU A 49 0.72 6.25 -0.71
N LEU A 50 1.60 5.85 0.21
CA LEU A 50 2.51 6.72 0.96
C LEU A 50 3.90 6.65 0.36
N PHE A 51 4.62 7.78 0.31
CA PHE A 51 5.90 7.90 -0.39
C PHE A 51 5.77 7.51 -1.88
N ALA A 52 4.74 8.04 -2.53
CA ALA A 52 4.27 7.55 -3.83
C ALA A 52 5.29 7.71 -4.97
N GLY A 53 6.27 8.60 -4.84
CA GLY A 53 7.30 8.83 -5.84
C GLY A 53 6.70 9.14 -7.21
N THR A 54 6.95 8.28 -8.19
CA THR A 54 6.37 8.44 -9.54
C THR A 54 4.97 7.89 -9.70
N GLY A 55 4.38 7.31 -8.66
CA GLY A 55 3.02 6.74 -8.68
C GLY A 55 2.90 5.38 -9.37
N SER A 56 4.00 4.65 -9.53
CA SER A 56 4.03 3.37 -10.26
C SER A 56 3.03 2.33 -9.72
N ILE A 57 2.88 2.27 -8.41
CA ILE A 57 1.96 1.34 -7.74
C ILE A 57 0.52 1.80 -7.91
N SER A 58 0.25 3.10 -7.73
CA SER A 58 -1.09 3.67 -7.93
C SER A 58 -1.61 3.50 -9.35
N TYR A 59 -0.75 3.66 -10.38
CA TYR A 59 -1.19 3.41 -11.77
C TYR A 59 -1.54 1.95 -12.00
N GLU A 60 -0.84 1.03 -11.36
CA GLU A 60 -1.14 -0.39 -11.43
C GLU A 60 -2.50 -0.70 -10.79
N PHE A 61 -2.77 -0.17 -9.59
CA PHE A 61 -4.07 -0.27 -8.94
C PHE A 61 -5.18 0.32 -9.80
N ALA A 62 -5.00 1.54 -10.31
CA ALA A 62 -5.99 2.20 -11.17
C ALA A 62 -6.27 1.41 -12.46
N SER A 63 -5.23 0.85 -13.09
CA SER A 63 -5.37 0.01 -14.28
C SER A 63 -6.18 -1.27 -14.02
N ARG A 64 -6.17 -1.76 -12.78
CA ARG A 64 -6.90 -2.96 -12.34
C ARG A 64 -8.32 -2.66 -11.84
N GLY A 65 -8.70 -1.38 -11.76
CA GLY A 65 -10.06 -0.95 -11.42
C GLY A 65 -10.25 -0.38 -10.02
N CYS A 66 -9.16 -0.22 -9.24
CA CYS A 66 -9.25 0.44 -7.93
C CYS A 66 -9.63 1.92 -8.08
N THR A 67 -10.51 2.39 -7.21
CA THR A 67 -10.98 3.77 -7.15
C THR A 67 -11.74 4.03 -5.83
N PRO A 68 -11.54 5.16 -5.13
CA PRO A 68 -10.56 6.20 -5.40
C PRO A 68 -9.15 5.82 -4.92
N ILE A 69 -8.12 6.50 -5.45
CA ILE A 69 -6.73 6.33 -5.03
C ILE A 69 -6.19 7.67 -4.53
N LEU A 70 -5.59 7.67 -3.33
CA LEU A 70 -4.88 8.81 -2.77
C LEU A 70 -3.39 8.52 -2.73
N CYS A 71 -2.58 9.39 -3.36
CA CYS A 71 -1.13 9.36 -3.31
C CYS A 71 -0.60 10.50 -2.43
N VAL A 72 0.33 10.20 -1.53
CA VAL A 72 1.01 11.20 -0.69
C VAL A 72 2.50 11.14 -0.93
N ASP A 73 3.09 12.26 -1.24
CA ASP A 73 4.54 12.41 -1.40
C ASP A 73 5.04 13.77 -0.93
N GLY A 74 6.25 13.83 -0.40
CA GLY A 74 6.89 15.07 0.04
C GLY A 74 7.44 15.93 -1.09
N ASP A 75 7.68 15.36 -2.27
CA ASP A 75 8.25 16.05 -3.43
C ASP A 75 7.17 16.57 -4.39
N MET A 76 7.21 17.87 -4.67
CA MET A 76 6.24 18.52 -5.55
C MET A 76 6.38 18.06 -7.01
N GLY A 77 7.58 17.69 -7.44
CA GLY A 77 7.81 17.18 -8.79
C GLY A 77 7.12 15.82 -9.00
N CYS A 78 7.21 14.95 -7.99
CA CYS A 78 6.51 13.67 -7.94
C CYS A 78 4.99 13.87 -7.99
N VAL A 79 4.47 14.73 -7.12
CA VAL A 79 3.02 15.05 -7.07
C VAL A 79 2.50 15.59 -8.39
N ASN A 80 3.23 16.55 -9.01
CA ASN A 80 2.85 17.12 -10.29
C ASN A 80 2.89 16.07 -11.42
N PHE A 81 3.88 15.18 -11.38
CA PHE A 81 3.98 14.09 -12.36
C PHE A 81 2.80 13.12 -12.22
N ILE A 82 2.43 12.73 -10.99
CA ILE A 82 1.26 11.87 -10.76
C ILE A 82 -0.02 12.54 -11.27
N LYS A 83 -0.25 13.81 -10.93
CA LYS A 83 -1.44 14.55 -11.41
C LYS A 83 -1.54 14.61 -12.93
N LYS A 84 -0.41 14.88 -13.61
CA LYS A 84 -0.36 14.90 -15.08
C LYS A 84 -0.69 13.52 -15.67
N THR A 85 -0.07 12.48 -15.16
CA THR A 85 -0.27 11.11 -15.63
C THR A 85 -1.69 10.63 -15.36
N ALA A 86 -2.23 10.90 -14.18
CA ALA A 86 -3.62 10.55 -13.84
C ALA A 86 -4.62 11.19 -14.82
N LYS A 87 -4.41 12.46 -15.16
CA LYS A 87 -5.23 13.16 -16.16
C LYS A 87 -5.09 12.55 -17.56
N GLU A 88 -3.88 12.18 -17.96
CA GLU A 88 -3.61 11.60 -19.29
C GLU A 88 -4.31 10.25 -19.48
N PHE A 89 -4.36 9.44 -18.42
CA PHE A 89 -4.97 8.10 -18.45
C PHE A 89 -6.40 8.07 -17.94
N ASP A 90 -6.97 9.21 -17.55
CA ASP A 90 -8.30 9.29 -16.92
C ASP A 90 -8.40 8.38 -15.68
N PHE A 91 -7.38 8.42 -14.83
CA PHE A 91 -7.36 7.71 -13.55
C PHE A 91 -7.95 8.60 -12.43
N ASP A 92 -8.78 8.02 -11.57
CA ASP A 92 -9.25 8.66 -10.34
C ASP A 92 -8.18 8.58 -9.25
N ILE A 93 -7.10 9.32 -9.47
CA ILE A 93 -5.97 9.45 -8.55
C ILE A 93 -5.85 10.88 -8.09
N THR A 94 -5.97 11.09 -6.78
CA THR A 94 -5.65 12.36 -6.12
C THR A 94 -4.21 12.30 -5.61
N ALA A 95 -3.36 13.27 -5.95
CA ALA A 95 -2.01 13.36 -5.44
C ALA A 95 -1.86 14.59 -4.53
N LEU A 96 -1.36 14.36 -3.31
CA LEU A 96 -1.20 15.36 -2.25
C LEU A 96 0.27 15.53 -1.90
N LYS A 97 0.76 16.78 -1.92
CA LYS A 97 2.06 17.09 -1.33
C LYS A 97 1.93 17.20 0.18
N SER A 98 2.57 16.30 0.91
CA SER A 98 2.68 16.36 2.37
C SER A 98 3.88 15.57 2.84
N ASP A 99 4.44 15.95 3.98
CA ASP A 99 5.20 15.03 4.80
C ASP A 99 4.27 13.91 5.26
N VAL A 100 4.73 12.64 5.15
CA VAL A 100 3.89 11.46 5.40
C VAL A 100 3.48 11.37 6.86
N PHE A 101 4.37 11.67 7.81
CA PHE A 101 4.05 11.61 9.24
C PHE A 101 3.00 12.66 9.62
N LYS A 102 3.16 13.91 9.14
CA LYS A 102 2.17 14.98 9.34
C LYS A 102 0.83 14.65 8.70
N PHE A 103 0.85 13.96 7.58
CA PHE A 103 -0.37 13.47 6.93
C PHE A 103 -1.05 12.42 7.80
N LEU A 104 -0.33 11.38 8.22
CA LEU A 104 -0.87 10.28 9.04
C LEU A 104 -1.42 10.76 10.38
N GLU A 105 -0.79 11.76 11.03
CA GLU A 105 -1.24 12.33 12.31
C GLU A 105 -2.60 13.04 12.23
N LYS A 106 -2.99 13.53 11.05
CA LYS A 106 -4.17 14.41 10.90
C LYS A 106 -5.24 13.85 9.97
N HIS A 107 -4.85 12.95 9.09
CA HIS A 107 -5.75 12.42 8.08
C HIS A 107 -6.82 11.53 8.72
N LYS A 108 -8.02 11.59 8.17
CA LYS A 108 -9.12 10.70 8.47
C LYS A 108 -9.60 10.09 7.17
N GLY A 109 -9.75 8.80 7.17
CA GLY A 109 -10.14 8.02 6.02
C GLY A 109 -10.12 6.55 6.37
N ASN A 110 -10.59 5.71 5.46
CA ASN A 110 -10.56 4.27 5.61
C ASN A 110 -10.24 3.69 4.24
N TYR A 111 -9.24 2.80 4.17
CA TYR A 111 -8.68 2.27 2.94
C TYR A 111 -8.60 0.75 2.99
N ASP A 112 -8.94 0.11 1.87
CA ASP A 112 -8.84 -1.35 1.74
C ASP A 112 -7.38 -1.81 1.62
N ILE A 113 -6.54 -1.01 0.93
CA ILE A 113 -5.11 -1.28 0.81
C ILE A 113 -4.33 0.01 1.05
N ILE A 114 -3.36 -0.07 1.94
CA ILE A 114 -2.36 0.98 2.17
C ILE A 114 -1.01 0.42 1.74
N PHE A 115 -0.30 1.14 0.86
CA PHE A 115 1.05 0.80 0.44
C PHE A 115 2.02 1.90 0.84
N ALA A 116 3.14 1.54 1.44
CA ALA A 116 4.21 2.48 1.82
C ALA A 116 5.56 1.97 1.33
N ASP A 117 6.29 2.81 0.60
CA ASP A 117 7.67 2.59 0.17
C ASP A 117 8.58 3.73 0.68
N PRO A 118 8.91 3.72 1.98
CA PRO A 118 9.74 4.76 2.58
C PRO A 118 11.15 4.79 2.00
N PRO A 119 11.83 5.97 2.01
CA PRO A 119 13.17 6.09 1.47
C PRO A 119 14.19 5.24 2.24
N TYR A 120 15.21 4.75 1.55
CA TYR A 120 16.24 3.81 2.06
C TYR A 120 17.00 4.28 3.30
N GLY A 121 17.09 5.59 3.54
CA GLY A 121 17.78 6.17 4.70
C GLY A 121 16.90 6.30 5.95
N MET A 122 15.67 5.82 5.92
CA MET A 122 14.76 5.90 7.04
C MET A 122 15.18 4.96 8.17
N GLU A 123 15.11 5.43 9.42
CA GLU A 123 15.48 4.64 10.59
C GLU A 123 14.38 3.64 10.97
N GLN A 124 14.77 2.56 11.65
CA GLN A 124 13.87 1.51 12.13
C GLN A 124 12.62 2.07 12.83
N LYS A 125 12.80 3.01 13.76
CA LYS A 125 11.71 3.63 14.53
C LYS A 125 10.72 4.43 13.67
N GLU A 126 11.17 4.95 12.55
CA GLU A 126 10.31 5.68 11.62
C GLU A 126 9.41 4.71 10.85
N PHE A 127 9.93 3.53 10.44
CA PHE A 127 9.10 2.47 9.87
C PHE A 127 8.04 1.99 10.88
N GLU A 128 8.43 1.74 12.11
CA GLU A 128 7.53 1.35 13.19
C GLU A 128 6.42 2.40 13.40
N LYS A 129 6.80 3.69 13.46
CA LYS A 129 5.84 4.79 13.60
C LYS A 129 4.83 4.88 12.46
N ILE A 130 5.22 4.56 11.22
CA ILE A 130 4.27 4.54 10.08
C ILE A 130 3.18 3.50 10.33
N VAL A 131 3.57 2.28 10.71
CA VAL A 131 2.63 1.20 11.01
C VAL A 131 1.72 1.58 12.17
N GLU A 132 2.30 2.03 13.30
CA GLU A 132 1.55 2.46 14.49
C GLU A 132 0.49 3.53 14.14
N LEU A 133 0.87 4.61 13.45
CA LEU A 133 -0.05 5.69 13.09
C LEU A 133 -1.19 5.23 12.18
N ILE A 134 -0.97 4.27 11.30
CA ILE A 134 -2.00 3.75 10.41
C ILE A 134 -3.06 3.01 11.22
N PHE A 135 -2.66 2.15 12.16
CA PHE A 135 -3.59 1.39 13.00
C PHE A 135 -4.23 2.26 14.09
N GLU A 136 -3.46 3.11 14.79
CA GLU A 136 -3.99 4.01 15.84
C GLU A 136 -5.01 5.03 15.30
N ASN A 137 -4.86 5.49 14.06
CA ASN A 137 -5.80 6.42 13.43
C ASN A 137 -6.90 5.72 12.61
N GLU A 138 -6.98 4.38 12.67
CA GLU A 138 -8.00 3.57 12.00
C GLU A 138 -8.09 3.86 10.50
N LEU A 139 -6.92 4.02 9.84
CA LEU A 139 -6.86 4.32 8.42
C LEU A 139 -7.04 3.09 7.55
N LEU A 140 -6.83 1.89 8.09
CA LEU A 140 -7.01 0.63 7.40
C LEU A 140 -8.41 0.07 7.69
N ASP A 141 -9.08 -0.45 6.65
CA ASP A 141 -10.32 -1.18 6.81
C ASP A 141 -10.11 -2.47 7.62
N GLU A 142 -11.15 -2.97 8.29
CA GLU A 142 -11.06 -4.19 9.12
C GLU A 142 -10.61 -5.41 8.31
N GLU A 143 -11.02 -5.50 7.04
CA GLU A 143 -10.57 -6.54 6.09
C GLU A 143 -9.42 -6.07 5.20
N GLY A 144 -8.85 -4.91 5.49
CA GLY A 144 -7.80 -4.26 4.71
C GLY A 144 -6.41 -4.82 4.97
N ILE A 145 -5.46 -4.46 4.10
CA ILE A 145 -4.06 -4.84 4.23
C ILE A 145 -3.14 -3.62 4.09
N LEU A 146 -2.20 -3.50 5.02
CA LEU A 146 -1.07 -2.58 4.90
C LEU A 146 0.13 -3.35 4.37
N VAL A 147 0.79 -2.79 3.35
CA VAL A 147 2.04 -3.31 2.80
C VAL A 147 3.13 -2.27 2.97
N VAL A 148 4.23 -2.65 3.60
CA VAL A 148 5.42 -1.79 3.76
C VAL A 148 6.59 -2.40 3.02
N GLU A 149 7.12 -1.70 2.02
CA GLU A 149 8.38 -2.07 1.36
C GLU A 149 9.57 -1.57 2.16
N HIS A 150 10.55 -2.44 2.40
CA HIS A 150 11.75 -2.09 3.16
C HIS A 150 12.94 -2.99 2.79
N SER A 151 14.12 -2.65 3.30
CA SER A 151 15.31 -3.48 3.15
C SER A 151 15.27 -4.70 4.08
N LYS A 152 16.05 -5.75 3.78
CA LYS A 152 16.22 -6.92 4.66
C LYS A 152 16.80 -6.61 6.05
N TYR A 153 17.33 -5.41 6.24
CA TYR A 153 17.91 -4.96 7.52
C TYR A 153 16.88 -4.34 8.45
N THR A 154 15.77 -3.85 7.93
CA THR A 154 14.63 -3.35 8.70
C THR A 154 13.81 -4.55 9.19
N LYS A 155 13.45 -4.57 10.47
CA LYS A 155 12.75 -5.69 11.12
C LYS A 155 11.38 -5.21 11.59
N LEU A 156 10.33 -5.68 10.93
CA LEU A 156 8.94 -5.32 11.26
C LEU A 156 8.12 -6.53 11.71
N ASP A 157 8.72 -7.71 11.72
CA ASP A 157 8.10 -9.00 12.01
C ASP A 157 7.74 -9.22 13.50
N GLN A 158 8.14 -8.29 14.38
CA GLN A 158 7.78 -8.31 15.81
C GLN A 158 6.72 -7.27 16.19
N MET A 159 6.20 -6.52 15.22
CA MET A 159 5.17 -5.52 15.46
C MET A 159 3.80 -6.15 15.60
N SER A 160 2.92 -5.49 16.34
CA SER A 160 1.49 -5.84 16.37
C SER A 160 0.90 -5.78 14.96
N ASN A 161 -0.11 -6.59 14.71
CA ASN A 161 -0.77 -6.71 13.41
C ASN A 161 0.10 -7.21 12.25
N PHE A 162 1.37 -7.61 12.52
CA PHE A 162 2.19 -8.27 11.51
C PHE A 162 1.58 -9.61 11.11
N SER A 163 1.33 -9.81 9.82
CA SER A 163 0.76 -11.05 9.28
C SER A 163 1.85 -11.92 8.65
N PHE A 164 2.50 -11.45 7.61
CA PHE A 164 3.59 -12.16 6.95
C PHE A 164 4.50 -11.22 6.18
N GLN A 165 5.59 -11.77 5.64
CA GLN A 165 6.48 -11.03 4.74
C GLN A 165 6.91 -11.87 3.53
N LYS A 166 7.24 -11.19 2.43
CA LYS A 166 7.78 -11.78 1.21
C LYS A 166 9.00 -10.99 0.75
N SER A 167 10.06 -11.71 0.35
CA SER A 167 11.27 -11.10 -0.18
C SER A 167 11.32 -11.28 -1.69
N TYR A 168 11.59 -10.18 -2.42
CA TYR A 168 11.74 -10.16 -3.87
C TYR A 168 12.95 -9.29 -4.25
N GLY A 169 13.95 -9.92 -4.85
CA GLY A 169 15.19 -9.23 -5.17
C GLY A 169 15.88 -8.70 -3.90
N GLY A 170 16.10 -7.39 -3.84
CA GLY A 170 16.70 -6.70 -2.68
C GLY A 170 15.71 -6.10 -1.70
N SER A 171 14.40 -6.21 -1.95
CA SER A 171 13.33 -5.64 -1.13
C SER A 171 12.56 -6.73 -0.36
N VAL A 172 12.01 -6.33 0.77
CA VAL A 172 11.06 -7.12 1.58
C VAL A 172 9.75 -6.36 1.60
N PHE A 173 8.64 -7.06 1.37
CA PHE A 173 7.30 -6.56 1.62
C PHE A 173 6.79 -7.19 2.90
N SER A 174 6.53 -6.38 3.92
CA SER A 174 5.84 -6.79 5.15
C SER A 174 4.38 -6.43 5.08
N PHE A 175 3.53 -7.38 5.42
CA PHE A 175 2.08 -7.28 5.35
C PHE A 175 1.51 -7.25 6.76
N PHE A 176 0.56 -6.34 7.01
CA PHE A 176 -0.10 -6.14 8.28
C PHE A 176 -1.61 -6.12 8.09
N GLU A 177 -2.32 -6.80 8.97
CA GLU A 177 -3.77 -6.95 8.96
C GLU A 177 -4.29 -6.87 10.40
N PHE A 178 -5.55 -6.55 10.60
CA PHE A 178 -6.15 -6.71 11.93
C PHE A 178 -6.20 -8.19 12.30
N GLU A 179 -5.94 -8.51 13.58
CA GLU A 179 -6.16 -9.85 14.10
C GLU A 179 -7.66 -10.15 14.06
N ILE A 180 -8.04 -11.20 13.33
CA ILE A 180 -9.42 -11.70 13.36
C ILE A 180 -9.56 -12.48 14.66
N GLU A 181 -10.32 -11.97 15.62
CA GLU A 181 -10.77 -12.79 16.75
C GLU A 181 -11.67 -13.90 16.17
N GLU A 182 -11.18 -15.13 16.15
CA GLU A 182 -12.04 -16.29 15.91
C GLU A 182 -13.04 -16.35 17.06
N GLU A 183 -14.30 -15.99 16.82
CA GLU A 183 -15.38 -16.29 17.72
C GLU A 183 -15.41 -17.82 17.87
N ASN A 184 -14.92 -18.31 19.00
CA ASN A 184 -15.12 -19.69 19.42
C ASN A 184 -16.61 -19.86 19.71
N ASP A 185 -17.37 -20.28 18.72
CA ASP A 185 -18.68 -20.86 18.92
C ASP A 185 -18.52 -22.22 19.65
N ASP A 186 -18.18 -22.16 20.92
CA ASP A 186 -18.41 -23.27 21.84
C ASP A 186 -19.93 -23.36 22.09
N GLU A 187 -20.65 -23.92 21.10
CA GLU A 187 -21.98 -24.44 21.36
C GLU A 187 -21.84 -25.58 22.38
N GLU A 188 -22.06 -25.25 23.65
CA GLU A 188 -22.37 -26.24 24.70
C GLU A 188 -23.58 -27.07 24.23
N PHE A 189 -23.30 -28.24 23.70
CA PHE A 189 -24.31 -29.27 23.53
C PHE A 189 -24.71 -29.75 24.92
N ASP A 190 -25.75 -29.15 25.48
CA ASP A 190 -26.44 -29.62 26.68
C ASP A 190 -27.15 -30.92 26.30
N SER A 191 -26.52 -32.05 26.62
CA SER A 191 -27.13 -33.35 26.56
C SER A 191 -28.01 -33.55 27.78
N GLU A 192 -29.27 -33.15 27.72
CA GLU A 192 -30.28 -33.67 28.64
C GLU A 192 -30.59 -35.13 28.28
N GLU A 193 -30.03 -36.02 29.09
CA GLU A 193 -30.48 -37.42 29.18
C GLU A 193 -31.82 -37.50 29.94
N GLU A 194 -32.82 -38.08 29.33
CA GLU A 194 -33.90 -38.83 29.98
C GLU A 194 -33.77 -40.30 29.68
#